data_aecc75d195bb48e43f2d0b37d7dc401c
#
_entry.id   aecc75d195bb48e43f2d0b37d7dc401c
#
_cell.length_a   1.000
_cell.length_b   1.000
_cell.length_c   1.000
_cell.angle_alpha   90.00
_cell.angle_beta   90.00
_cell.angle_gamma   90.00
#
_symmetry.space_group_name_H-M   'P 1'
#
loop_
_entity.id
_entity.type
_entity.pdbx_description
1 polymer ?
#
loop_
_entity_poly.entity_id
_entity_poly.type
_entity_poly.pdbx_seq_one_letter_code
_entity_poly.pdbx_strand_id
1 'polypeptide(L)'
;MEQERLIREARESLRVSPEATACYVKAKDILLEEVNARMTAHPGIADLTGGNPLTMMQDNHRNHIDFMSTVFQFNSFELLVKTVPWVYRSYRSHGFSFDYFPLELEAWKTAVGRFLSPEAAGEINAVYDWMLKNHERMIELSAFIPDQREIYPELKDERRRFGAGLLAADFPLCMNIAGSVLERENGQEALYLGLIQPVMYEIGRLWEQDKISTAEEHMATSMVGRILAGLYARLPVSPANRGRAVVTS
;
A
#
# COMPACT_ATOMS: atom_id res chain seq x y z
N MET A 1 20.05 2.68 -2.17
CA MET A 1 20.99 3.74 -1.72
C MET A 1 20.24 5.02 -1.31
N GLU A 2 19.48 5.70 -2.19
CA GLU A 2 18.75 6.94 -1.82
C GLU A 2 17.65 6.68 -0.79
N GLN A 3 16.84 5.67 -0.97
CA GLN A 3 15.79 5.30 -0.01
C GLN A 3 16.37 5.00 1.39
N GLU A 4 17.50 4.28 1.48
CA GLU A 4 18.16 4.01 2.76
C GLU A 4 18.69 5.28 3.43
N ARG A 5 19.14 6.26 2.63
CA ARG A 5 19.54 7.57 3.14
C ARG A 5 18.35 8.31 3.72
N LEU A 6 17.22 8.37 3.02
CA LEU A 6 15.98 8.97 3.51
C LEU A 6 15.46 8.31 4.78
N ILE A 7 15.51 6.97 4.86
CA ILE A 7 15.12 6.24 6.08
C ILE A 7 15.95 6.68 7.28
N ARG A 8 17.27 6.79 7.09
CA ARG A 8 18.18 7.22 8.16
C ARG A 8 17.88 8.67 8.57
N GLU A 9 17.79 9.60 7.60
CA GLU A 9 17.45 11.00 7.84
C GLU A 9 16.12 11.14 8.61
N ALA A 10 15.09 10.39 8.22
CA ALA A 10 13.80 10.40 8.89
C ALA A 10 13.89 9.89 10.34
N ARG A 11 14.58 8.78 10.57
CA ARG A 11 14.76 8.19 11.91
C ARG A 11 15.55 9.11 12.87
N GLU A 12 16.49 9.87 12.33
CA GLU A 12 17.34 10.78 13.14
C GLU A 12 16.64 12.10 13.44
N SER A 13 15.75 12.58 12.54
CA SER A 13 15.15 13.92 12.63
C SER A 13 13.71 13.95 13.11
N LEU A 14 12.99 12.83 13.03
CA LEU A 14 11.57 12.79 13.34
C LEU A 14 11.28 11.98 14.59
N ARG A 15 10.36 12.52 15.40
CA ARG A 15 9.80 11.82 16.55
C ARG A 15 8.42 12.38 16.87
N VAL A 16 7.48 11.50 17.18
CA VAL A 16 6.14 11.85 17.65
C VAL A 16 5.92 11.18 19.00
N SER A 17 5.52 11.96 20.00
CA SER A 17 5.23 11.46 21.34
C SER A 17 3.94 10.63 21.37
N PRO A 18 3.79 9.72 22.35
CA PRO A 18 2.51 9.01 22.56
C PRO A 18 1.35 9.98 22.78
N GLU A 19 1.58 11.11 23.43
CA GLU A 19 0.59 12.15 23.71
C GLU A 19 0.11 12.82 22.41
N ALA A 20 1.03 13.25 21.54
CA ALA A 20 0.71 13.83 20.24
C ALA A 20 0.00 12.81 19.35
N THR A 21 0.45 11.55 19.36
CA THR A 21 -0.22 10.45 18.66
C THR A 21 -1.65 10.26 19.13
N ALA A 22 -1.89 10.22 20.44
CA ALA A 22 -3.21 10.07 21.02
C ALA A 22 -4.15 11.24 20.62
N CYS A 23 -3.63 12.48 20.62
CA CYS A 23 -4.37 13.65 20.14
C CYS A 23 -4.76 13.51 18.67
N TYR A 24 -3.83 13.10 17.80
CA TYR A 24 -4.08 12.90 16.36
C TYR A 24 -5.14 11.82 16.11
N VAL A 25 -4.99 10.65 16.76
CA VAL A 25 -5.94 9.54 16.63
C VAL A 25 -7.33 9.92 17.11
N LYS A 26 -7.44 10.65 18.23
CA LYS A 26 -8.72 11.13 18.76
C LYS A 26 -9.40 12.14 17.84
N ALA A 27 -8.63 12.93 17.11
CA ALA A 27 -9.13 13.97 16.23
C ALA A 27 -9.38 13.50 14.78
N LYS A 28 -9.19 12.20 14.46
CA LYS A 28 -9.24 11.65 13.09
C LYS A 28 -10.41 12.17 12.27
N ASP A 29 -11.63 12.07 12.79
CA ASP A 29 -12.84 12.39 12.01
C ASP A 29 -12.88 13.87 11.65
N ILE A 30 -12.59 14.76 12.60
CA ILE A 30 -12.63 16.22 12.36
C ILE A 30 -11.45 16.67 11.44
N LEU A 31 -10.29 16.03 11.56
CA LEU A 31 -9.17 16.30 10.66
C LEU A 31 -9.51 15.88 9.23
N LEU A 32 -10.10 14.69 9.06
CA LEU A 32 -10.54 14.17 7.77
C LEU A 32 -11.59 15.06 7.11
N GLU A 33 -12.60 15.51 7.89
CA GLU A 33 -13.64 16.43 7.42
C GLU A 33 -13.05 17.76 6.94
N GLU A 34 -12.14 18.36 7.70
CA GLU A 34 -11.50 19.63 7.35
C GLU A 34 -10.65 19.50 6.07
N VAL A 35 -9.86 18.41 5.94
CA VAL A 35 -9.04 18.17 4.75
C VAL A 35 -9.93 17.93 3.54
N ASN A 36 -10.95 17.10 3.65
CA ASN A 36 -11.91 16.87 2.57
C ASN A 36 -12.57 18.17 2.12
N ALA A 37 -13.01 19.02 3.05
CA ALA A 37 -13.65 20.30 2.74
C ALA A 37 -12.67 21.26 1.99
N ARG A 38 -11.43 21.36 2.48
CA ARG A 38 -10.40 22.20 1.86
C ARG A 38 -10.04 21.76 0.45
N MET A 39 -9.77 20.46 0.30
CA MET A 39 -9.38 19.90 -0.99
C MET A 39 -10.51 19.99 -2.00
N THR A 40 -11.75 19.68 -1.59
CA THR A 40 -12.94 19.80 -2.47
C THR A 40 -13.20 21.25 -2.90
N ALA A 41 -12.92 22.23 -2.04
CA ALA A 41 -13.11 23.66 -2.36
C ALA A 41 -11.98 24.25 -3.24
N HIS A 42 -10.90 23.50 -3.48
CA HIS A 42 -9.78 24.01 -4.29
C HIS A 42 -10.18 24.13 -5.77
N PRO A 43 -10.04 25.32 -6.40
CA PRO A 43 -10.54 25.55 -7.77
C PRO A 43 -9.89 24.68 -8.84
N GLY A 44 -8.66 24.20 -8.61
CA GLY A 44 -7.92 23.31 -9.53
C GLY A 44 -8.03 21.82 -9.17
N ILE A 45 -8.93 21.42 -8.28
CA ILE A 45 -8.95 20.03 -7.77
C ILE A 45 -9.19 19.01 -8.88
N ALA A 46 -10.03 19.33 -9.87
CA ALA A 46 -10.31 18.43 -10.98
C ALA A 46 -9.05 18.11 -11.81
N ASP A 47 -8.20 19.12 -12.07
CA ASP A 47 -6.94 18.93 -12.79
C ASP A 47 -5.93 18.15 -11.95
N LEU A 48 -5.87 18.44 -10.64
CA LEU A 48 -4.97 17.77 -9.71
C LEU A 48 -5.32 16.30 -9.52
N THR A 49 -6.60 15.96 -9.54
CA THR A 49 -7.09 14.57 -9.43
C THR A 49 -7.22 13.86 -10.77
N GLY A 50 -6.85 14.50 -11.89
CA GLY A 50 -6.99 13.92 -13.22
C GLY A 50 -8.44 13.64 -13.63
N GLY A 51 -9.40 14.40 -13.09
CA GLY A 51 -10.83 14.21 -13.35
C GLY A 51 -11.47 13.02 -12.63
N ASN A 52 -10.74 12.36 -11.73
CA ASN A 52 -11.30 11.27 -10.93
C ASN A 52 -12.42 11.74 -10.01
N PRO A 53 -13.37 10.87 -9.61
CA PRO A 53 -14.42 11.20 -8.67
C PRO A 53 -13.84 11.69 -7.34
N LEU A 54 -14.44 12.73 -6.75
CA LEU A 54 -14.02 13.26 -5.43
C LEU A 54 -14.10 12.20 -4.32
N THR A 55 -14.98 11.20 -4.45
CA THR A 55 -15.04 10.06 -3.52
C THR A 55 -13.73 9.28 -3.48
N MET A 56 -13.06 9.09 -4.62
CA MET A 56 -11.73 8.44 -4.65
C MET A 56 -10.70 9.25 -3.85
N MET A 57 -10.69 10.57 -4.01
CA MET A 57 -9.83 11.46 -3.22
C MET A 57 -10.15 11.35 -1.71
N GLN A 58 -11.42 11.34 -1.35
CA GLN A 58 -11.86 11.23 0.05
C GLN A 58 -11.49 9.87 0.68
N ASP A 59 -11.58 8.79 -0.08
CA ASP A 59 -11.12 7.46 0.36
C ASP A 59 -9.60 7.43 0.53
N ASN A 60 -8.86 8.10 -0.35
CA ASN A 60 -7.42 8.27 -0.21
C ASN A 60 -7.04 9.06 1.06
N HIS A 61 -7.77 10.13 1.39
CA HIS A 61 -7.57 10.87 2.65
C HIS A 61 -7.85 9.99 3.89
N ARG A 62 -8.85 9.11 3.83
CA ARG A 62 -9.12 8.15 4.91
C ARG A 62 -7.96 7.16 5.06
N ASN A 63 -7.47 6.62 3.96
CA ASN A 63 -6.30 5.74 3.98
C ASN A 63 -5.06 6.47 4.51
N HIS A 64 -4.86 7.74 4.13
CA HIS A 64 -3.75 8.57 4.62
C HIS A 64 -3.79 8.72 6.14
N ILE A 65 -4.92 9.13 6.72
CA ILE A 65 -5.00 9.37 8.17
C ILE A 65 -4.83 8.07 8.97
N ASP A 66 -5.30 6.94 8.46
CA ASP A 66 -5.12 5.62 9.09
C ASP A 66 -3.66 5.17 9.03
N PHE A 67 -3.03 5.34 7.86
CA PHE A 67 -1.62 5.07 7.67
C PHE A 67 -0.73 5.95 8.58
N MET A 68 -0.95 7.27 8.58
CA MET A 68 -0.19 8.19 9.41
C MET A 68 -0.39 7.93 10.91
N SER A 69 -1.58 7.53 11.34
CA SER A 69 -1.83 7.10 12.72
C SER A 69 -0.93 5.91 13.11
N THR A 70 -0.76 4.96 12.20
CA THR A 70 0.13 3.80 12.40
C THR A 70 1.61 4.24 12.44
N VAL A 71 2.01 5.11 11.51
CA VAL A 71 3.38 5.67 11.47
C VAL A 71 3.72 6.37 12.80
N PHE A 72 2.81 7.21 13.32
CA PHE A 72 3.01 7.94 14.57
C PHE A 72 3.03 7.01 15.78
N GLN A 73 2.09 6.06 15.86
CA GLN A 73 1.99 5.12 16.98
C GLN A 73 3.28 4.31 17.19
N PHE A 74 3.92 3.91 16.11
CA PHE A 74 5.14 3.11 16.16
C PHE A 74 6.42 3.89 15.87
N ASN A 75 6.34 5.21 15.63
CA ASN A 75 7.42 6.02 15.09
C ASN A 75 8.12 5.33 13.90
N SER A 76 7.32 4.69 13.03
CA SER A 76 7.82 3.86 11.93
C SER A 76 8.07 4.68 10.67
N PHE A 77 9.05 5.60 10.73
CA PHE A 77 9.41 6.45 9.59
C PHE A 77 10.06 5.66 8.44
N GLU A 78 10.58 4.48 8.71
CA GLU A 78 10.97 3.54 7.65
C GLU A 78 9.76 3.12 6.80
N LEU A 79 8.64 2.79 7.47
CA LEU A 79 7.39 2.45 6.78
C LEU A 79 6.92 3.62 5.92
N LEU A 80 6.96 4.85 6.45
CA LEU A 80 6.62 6.07 5.70
C LEU A 80 7.45 6.17 4.42
N VAL A 81 8.78 6.11 4.52
CA VAL A 81 9.69 6.25 3.38
C VAL A 81 9.55 5.13 2.36
N LYS A 82 9.21 3.92 2.78
CA LYS A 82 8.99 2.78 1.87
C LYS A 82 7.65 2.84 1.16
N THR A 83 6.61 3.38 1.80
CA THR A 83 5.24 3.38 1.27
C THR A 83 4.95 4.59 0.37
N VAL A 84 5.40 5.80 0.76
CA VAL A 84 5.06 7.03 0.03
C VAL A 84 5.45 7.01 -1.45
N PRO A 85 6.63 6.51 -1.88
CA PRO A 85 6.96 6.42 -3.31
C PRO A 85 5.99 5.53 -4.10
N TRP A 86 5.51 4.44 -3.49
CA TRP A 86 4.48 3.59 -4.10
C TRP A 86 3.15 4.34 -4.24
N VAL A 87 2.72 5.08 -3.21
CA VAL A 87 1.50 5.92 -3.26
C VAL A 87 1.59 6.94 -4.39
N TYR A 88 2.73 7.64 -4.52
CA TYR A 88 2.97 8.60 -5.60
C TYR A 88 2.84 7.96 -6.98
N ARG A 89 3.44 6.80 -7.18
CA ARG A 89 3.37 6.06 -8.44
C ARG A 89 1.94 5.62 -8.75
N SER A 90 1.23 5.06 -7.76
CA SER A 90 -0.15 4.61 -7.89
C SER A 90 -1.09 5.77 -8.25
N TYR A 91 -1.01 6.89 -7.54
CA TYR A 91 -1.84 8.07 -7.84
C TYR A 91 -1.54 8.62 -9.24
N ARG A 92 -0.25 8.70 -9.60
CA ARG A 92 0.17 9.18 -10.92
C ARG A 92 -0.39 8.32 -12.05
N SER A 93 -0.40 7.01 -11.91
CA SER A 93 -0.96 6.10 -12.92
C SER A 93 -2.47 6.22 -13.06
N HIS A 94 -3.16 6.60 -11.97
CA HIS A 94 -4.60 6.93 -11.98
C HIS A 94 -4.89 8.39 -12.37
N GLY A 95 -3.93 9.11 -12.93
CA GLY A 95 -4.13 10.45 -13.50
C GLY A 95 -3.91 11.61 -12.54
N PHE A 96 -3.62 11.39 -11.24
CA PHE A 96 -3.32 12.49 -10.32
C PHE A 96 -2.02 13.21 -10.71
N SER A 97 -2.00 14.53 -10.53
CA SER A 97 -0.77 15.31 -10.61
C SER A 97 0.12 15.10 -9.39
N PHE A 98 1.44 15.18 -9.55
CA PHE A 98 2.32 15.23 -8.38
C PHE A 98 2.10 16.47 -7.51
N ASP A 99 1.60 17.58 -8.08
CA ASP A 99 1.27 18.79 -7.34
C ASP A 99 0.09 18.61 -6.36
N TYR A 100 -0.67 17.53 -6.49
CA TYR A 100 -1.71 17.13 -5.54
C TYR A 100 -1.14 16.91 -4.14
N PHE A 101 -0.02 16.23 -4.01
CA PHE A 101 0.55 15.85 -2.71
C PHE A 101 0.98 17.02 -1.84
N PRO A 102 1.73 18.05 -2.33
CA PRO A 102 2.01 19.21 -1.52
C PRO A 102 0.75 19.94 -1.05
N LEU A 103 -0.26 20.06 -1.90
CA LEU A 103 -1.54 20.67 -1.52
C LEU A 103 -2.25 19.89 -0.42
N GLU A 104 -2.32 18.55 -0.56
CA GLU A 104 -2.89 17.66 0.45
C GLU A 104 -2.15 17.76 1.78
N LEU A 105 -0.81 17.69 1.77
CA LEU A 105 0.01 17.79 2.97
C LEU A 105 -0.16 19.14 3.69
N GLU A 106 -0.26 20.26 2.96
CA GLU A 106 -0.56 21.56 3.54
C GLU A 106 -1.99 21.64 4.12
N ALA A 107 -2.96 20.95 3.51
CA ALA A 107 -4.30 20.84 4.07
C ALA A 107 -4.28 20.07 5.41
N TRP A 108 -3.54 18.96 5.48
CA TRP A 108 -3.33 18.20 6.73
C TRP A 108 -2.66 19.04 7.81
N LYS A 109 -1.57 19.74 7.49
CA LYS A 109 -0.90 20.65 8.43
C LYS A 109 -1.82 21.70 9.01
N THR A 110 -2.63 22.29 8.13
CA THR A 110 -3.59 23.32 8.55
C THR A 110 -4.67 22.74 9.48
N ALA A 111 -5.20 21.57 9.14
CA ALA A 111 -6.18 20.88 9.99
C ALA A 111 -5.57 20.53 11.36
N VAL A 112 -4.36 19.96 11.37
CA VAL A 112 -3.63 19.63 12.60
C VAL A 112 -3.40 20.88 13.45
N GLY A 113 -2.93 21.99 12.87
CA GLY A 113 -2.71 23.25 13.59
C GLY A 113 -3.99 23.87 14.14
N ARG A 114 -5.15 23.59 13.51
CA ARG A 114 -6.45 24.11 13.94
C ARG A 114 -7.07 23.31 15.09
N PHE A 115 -6.92 22.00 15.11
CA PHE A 115 -7.69 21.11 15.98
C PHE A 115 -6.88 20.41 17.09
N LEU A 116 -5.55 20.41 17.01
CA LEU A 116 -4.68 19.87 18.06
C LEU A 116 -4.11 20.98 18.93
N SER A 117 -3.59 20.59 20.11
CA SER A 117 -2.82 21.53 20.95
C SER A 117 -1.54 21.98 20.20
N PRO A 118 -1.01 23.16 20.51
CA PRO A 118 0.21 23.67 19.85
C PRO A 118 1.39 22.70 19.91
N GLU A 119 1.56 22.00 21.05
CA GLU A 119 2.62 21.02 21.27
C GLU A 119 2.44 19.80 20.35
N ALA A 120 1.26 19.18 20.36
CA ALA A 120 0.94 18.04 19.50
C ALA A 120 1.00 18.41 18.02
N ALA A 121 0.48 19.58 17.66
CA ALA A 121 0.52 20.10 16.31
C ALA A 121 1.96 20.32 15.83
N GLY A 122 2.84 20.81 16.69
CA GLY A 122 4.26 21.01 16.37
C GLY A 122 4.97 19.72 16.01
N GLU A 123 4.76 18.66 16.78
CA GLU A 123 5.37 17.34 16.52
C GLU A 123 4.84 16.70 15.24
N ILE A 124 3.53 16.71 15.04
CA ILE A 124 2.89 16.13 13.85
C ILE A 124 3.27 16.92 12.60
N ASN A 125 3.21 18.25 12.64
CA ASN A 125 3.54 19.09 11.49
C ASN A 125 5.02 19.00 11.11
N ALA A 126 5.93 18.71 12.04
CA ALA A 126 7.34 18.43 11.70
C ALA A 126 7.47 17.23 10.74
N VAL A 127 6.61 16.21 10.86
CA VAL A 127 6.60 15.08 9.93
C VAL A 127 6.07 15.50 8.56
N TYR A 128 4.97 16.26 8.50
CA TYR A 128 4.43 16.78 7.25
C TYR A 128 5.41 17.74 6.56
N ASP A 129 6.11 18.58 7.31
CA ASP A 129 7.16 19.46 6.78
C ASP A 129 8.32 18.68 6.20
N TRP A 130 8.70 17.58 6.85
CA TRP A 130 9.71 16.67 6.34
C TRP A 130 9.26 16.01 5.02
N MET A 131 8.00 15.60 4.94
CA MET A 131 7.43 15.03 3.70
C MET A 131 7.43 16.06 2.56
N LEU A 132 7.00 17.30 2.83
CA LEU A 132 7.03 18.41 1.87
C LEU A 132 8.44 18.70 1.39
N LYS A 133 9.41 18.79 2.30
CA LYS A 133 10.82 19.01 1.98
C LYS A 133 11.41 17.92 1.08
N ASN A 134 10.93 16.69 1.20
CA ASN A 134 11.43 15.56 0.45
C ASN A 134 10.53 15.15 -0.73
N HIS A 135 9.56 15.99 -1.11
CA HIS A 135 8.59 15.73 -2.17
C HIS A 135 9.25 15.29 -3.48
N GLU A 136 10.22 16.05 -4.00
CA GLU A 136 10.94 15.73 -5.24
C GLU A 136 11.68 14.39 -5.17
N ARG A 137 12.30 14.10 -4.01
CA ARG A 137 12.97 12.81 -3.79
C ARG A 137 11.97 11.65 -3.78
N MET A 138 10.74 11.86 -3.28
CA MET A 138 9.68 10.85 -3.35
C MET A 138 9.20 10.64 -4.80
N ILE A 139 9.14 11.69 -5.62
CA ILE A 139 8.86 11.57 -7.06
C ILE A 139 9.95 10.73 -7.73
N GLU A 140 11.23 11.03 -7.51
CA GLU A 140 12.34 10.27 -8.07
C GLU A 140 12.28 8.79 -7.66
N LEU A 141 12.01 8.50 -6.38
CA LEU A 141 11.87 7.14 -5.87
C LEU A 141 10.62 6.43 -6.43
N SER A 142 9.56 7.16 -6.75
CA SER A 142 8.35 6.60 -7.34
C SER A 142 8.58 6.03 -8.74
N ALA A 143 9.59 6.51 -9.46
CA ALA A 143 9.97 5.97 -10.77
C ALA A 143 10.68 4.61 -10.67
N PHE A 144 11.18 4.24 -9.47
CA PHE A 144 11.89 2.98 -9.27
C PHE A 144 10.92 1.85 -8.92
N ILE A 145 10.83 0.86 -9.78
CA ILE A 145 10.11 -0.39 -9.52
C ILE A 145 11.16 -1.44 -9.14
N PRO A 146 11.13 -1.97 -7.90
CA PRO A 146 12.07 -3.02 -7.51
C PRO A 146 11.97 -4.23 -8.44
N ASP A 147 13.11 -4.68 -8.94
CA ASP A 147 13.18 -5.92 -9.73
C ASP A 147 12.88 -7.12 -8.83
N GLN A 148 11.91 -7.94 -9.23
CA GLN A 148 11.54 -9.13 -8.47
C GLN A 148 12.42 -10.29 -8.93
N ARG A 149 13.23 -10.81 -8.00
CA ARG A 149 14.04 -11.99 -8.26
C ARG A 149 13.14 -13.18 -8.58
N GLU A 150 13.31 -13.74 -9.78
CA GLU A 150 12.59 -14.94 -10.20
C GLU A 150 13.20 -16.18 -9.48
N ILE A 151 12.45 -16.73 -8.51
CA ILE A 151 12.93 -17.84 -7.68
C ILE A 151 12.69 -19.20 -8.38
N TYR A 152 11.62 -19.30 -9.18
CA TYR A 152 11.17 -20.53 -9.86
C TYR A 152 10.99 -20.26 -11.37
N PRO A 153 12.06 -20.10 -12.15
CA PRO A 153 11.96 -19.77 -13.59
C PRO A 153 11.19 -20.82 -14.40
N GLU A 154 11.21 -22.09 -13.96
CA GLU A 154 10.49 -23.20 -14.60
C GLU A 154 8.97 -23.10 -14.48
N LEU A 155 8.42 -22.25 -13.61
CA LEU A 155 6.98 -22.02 -13.46
C LEU A 155 6.47 -20.84 -14.32
N LYS A 156 7.25 -20.35 -15.25
CA LYS A 156 6.89 -19.17 -16.06
C LYS A 156 5.58 -19.34 -16.83
N ASP A 157 5.37 -20.49 -17.43
CA ASP A 157 4.15 -20.79 -18.20
C ASP A 157 2.94 -20.97 -17.29
N GLU A 158 3.11 -21.64 -16.16
CA GLU A 158 2.07 -21.79 -15.14
C GLU A 158 1.65 -20.43 -14.59
N ARG A 159 2.62 -19.55 -14.25
CA ARG A 159 2.31 -18.18 -13.81
C ARG A 159 1.49 -17.42 -14.84
N ARG A 160 1.91 -17.43 -16.10
CA ARG A 160 1.19 -16.74 -17.17
C ARG A 160 -0.26 -17.25 -17.31
N ARG A 161 -0.44 -18.57 -17.31
CA ARG A 161 -1.77 -19.19 -17.42
C ARG A 161 -2.62 -18.98 -16.18
N PHE A 162 -2.01 -19.05 -14.99
CA PHE A 162 -2.69 -18.82 -13.72
C PHE A 162 -3.16 -17.36 -13.60
N GLY A 163 -2.31 -16.39 -13.92
CA GLY A 163 -2.67 -14.97 -13.92
C GLY A 163 -3.78 -14.64 -14.92
N ALA A 164 -3.70 -15.16 -16.15
CA ALA A 164 -4.76 -15.02 -17.14
C ALA A 164 -6.07 -15.66 -16.66
N GLY A 165 -6.02 -16.83 -16.04
CA GLY A 165 -7.18 -17.51 -15.47
C GLY A 165 -7.82 -16.74 -14.32
N LEU A 166 -7.02 -16.11 -13.45
CA LEU A 166 -7.53 -15.26 -12.36
C LEU A 166 -8.31 -14.05 -12.93
N LEU A 167 -7.76 -13.37 -13.93
CA LEU A 167 -8.41 -12.21 -14.56
C LEU A 167 -9.64 -12.61 -15.40
N ALA A 168 -9.67 -13.83 -15.93
CA ALA A 168 -10.83 -14.38 -16.64
C ALA A 168 -11.87 -15.04 -15.73
N ALA A 169 -11.68 -15.02 -14.40
CA ALA A 169 -12.52 -15.73 -13.42
C ALA A 169 -12.63 -17.25 -13.66
N ASP A 170 -11.61 -17.86 -14.31
CA ASP A 170 -11.58 -19.31 -14.58
C ASP A 170 -11.02 -20.07 -13.35
N PHE A 171 -11.91 -20.24 -12.37
CA PHE A 171 -11.56 -20.94 -11.12
C PHE A 171 -11.10 -22.41 -11.36
N PRO A 172 -11.76 -23.21 -12.21
CA PRO A 172 -11.32 -24.59 -12.48
C PRO A 172 -9.90 -24.64 -13.06
N LEU A 173 -9.56 -23.79 -14.01
CA LEU A 173 -8.21 -23.71 -14.58
C LEU A 173 -7.18 -23.37 -13.49
N CYS A 174 -7.45 -22.35 -12.70
CA CYS A 174 -6.55 -21.89 -11.64
C CYS A 174 -6.36 -22.99 -10.56
N MET A 175 -7.43 -23.64 -10.14
CA MET A 175 -7.37 -24.75 -9.19
C MET A 175 -6.52 -25.92 -9.72
N ASN A 176 -6.67 -26.29 -10.99
CA ASN A 176 -5.90 -27.35 -11.62
C ASN A 176 -4.40 -27.00 -11.67
N ILE A 177 -4.06 -25.77 -12.08
CA ILE A 177 -2.65 -25.33 -12.11
C ILE A 177 -2.06 -25.34 -10.72
N ALA A 178 -2.72 -24.75 -9.72
CA ALA A 178 -2.24 -24.70 -8.34
C ALA A 178 -2.09 -26.12 -7.75
N GLY A 179 -3.04 -27.01 -8.02
CA GLY A 179 -2.97 -28.42 -7.61
C GLY A 179 -1.78 -29.16 -8.22
N SER A 180 -1.51 -28.96 -9.51
CA SER A 180 -0.37 -29.60 -10.20
C SER A 180 0.99 -29.07 -9.71
N VAL A 181 1.07 -27.80 -9.34
CA VAL A 181 2.29 -27.24 -8.72
C VAL A 181 2.50 -27.81 -7.32
N LEU A 182 1.43 -27.96 -6.54
CA LEU A 182 1.51 -28.51 -5.18
C LEU A 182 2.01 -29.97 -5.16
N GLU A 183 1.77 -30.77 -6.22
CA GLU A 183 2.22 -32.16 -6.35
C GLU A 183 3.70 -32.33 -6.72
N ARG A 184 4.40 -31.24 -7.02
CA ARG A 184 5.83 -31.29 -7.35
C ARG A 184 6.70 -31.44 -6.10
N GLU A 185 7.96 -31.77 -6.31
CA GLU A 185 8.98 -31.68 -5.24
C GLU A 185 9.04 -30.25 -4.71
N ASN A 186 9.04 -30.06 -3.39
CA ASN A 186 8.89 -28.77 -2.71
C ASN A 186 7.61 -27.99 -3.14
N GLY A 187 6.55 -28.71 -3.52
CA GLY A 187 5.35 -28.15 -4.10
C GLY A 187 4.66 -27.09 -3.26
N GLN A 188 4.74 -27.19 -1.93
CA GLN A 188 4.19 -26.14 -1.05
C GLN A 188 4.94 -24.81 -1.22
N GLU A 189 6.27 -24.83 -1.21
CA GLU A 189 7.08 -23.64 -1.41
C GLU A 189 6.92 -23.10 -2.84
N ALA A 190 6.94 -24.00 -3.83
CA ALA A 190 6.71 -23.64 -5.25
C ALA A 190 5.32 -23.01 -5.47
N LEU A 191 4.28 -23.49 -4.79
CA LEU A 191 2.93 -22.95 -4.85
C LEU A 191 2.90 -21.51 -4.32
N TYR A 192 3.45 -21.26 -3.12
CA TYR A 192 3.39 -19.94 -2.50
C TYR A 192 4.36 -18.95 -3.16
N LEU A 193 5.65 -19.29 -3.24
CA LEU A 193 6.70 -18.38 -3.67
C LEU A 193 6.95 -18.42 -5.19
N GLY A 194 6.63 -19.55 -5.84
CA GLY A 194 6.84 -19.75 -7.27
C GLY A 194 5.64 -19.40 -8.14
N LEU A 195 4.43 -19.62 -7.66
CA LEU A 195 3.20 -19.38 -8.43
C LEU A 195 2.39 -18.19 -7.90
N ILE A 196 1.88 -18.28 -6.65
CA ILE A 196 0.89 -17.32 -6.14
C ILE A 196 1.51 -15.94 -5.94
N GLN A 197 2.58 -15.83 -5.17
CA GLN A 197 3.19 -14.54 -4.83
C GLN A 197 3.59 -13.73 -6.07
N PRO A 198 4.32 -14.27 -7.07
CA PRO A 198 4.70 -13.52 -8.25
C PRO A 198 3.50 -13.08 -9.09
N VAL A 199 2.46 -13.93 -9.21
CA VAL A 199 1.25 -13.58 -9.97
C VAL A 199 0.45 -12.50 -9.25
N MET A 200 0.31 -12.56 -7.92
CA MET A 200 -0.40 -11.54 -7.17
C MET A 200 0.34 -10.19 -7.20
N TYR A 201 1.67 -10.20 -7.20
CA TYR A 201 2.44 -8.97 -7.41
C TYR A 201 2.24 -8.40 -8.82
N GLU A 202 2.16 -9.27 -9.84
CA GLU A 202 1.87 -8.83 -11.21
C GLU A 202 0.47 -8.23 -11.33
N ILE A 203 -0.55 -8.85 -10.71
CA ILE A 203 -1.92 -8.33 -10.67
C ILE A 203 -1.96 -6.98 -9.95
N GLY A 204 -1.29 -6.86 -8.80
CA GLY A 204 -1.16 -5.58 -8.10
C GLY A 204 -0.48 -4.50 -8.95
N ARG A 205 0.54 -4.86 -9.73
CA ARG A 205 1.21 -3.95 -10.65
C ARG A 205 0.33 -3.55 -11.83
N LEU A 206 -0.48 -4.46 -12.36
CA LEU A 206 -1.45 -4.14 -13.42
C LEU A 206 -2.52 -3.17 -12.91
N TRP A 207 -3.01 -3.37 -11.70
CA TRP A 207 -3.91 -2.42 -11.03
C TRP A 207 -3.25 -1.06 -10.78
N GLU A 208 -2.04 -1.06 -10.24
CA GLU A 208 -1.26 0.16 -10.00
C GLU A 208 -1.03 0.97 -11.29
N GLN A 209 -0.93 0.30 -12.45
CA GLN A 209 -0.77 0.91 -13.78
C GLN A 209 -2.08 1.22 -14.49
N ASP A 210 -3.22 1.13 -13.80
CA ASP A 210 -4.57 1.35 -14.34
C ASP A 210 -4.88 0.46 -15.57
N LYS A 211 -4.27 -0.74 -15.61
CA LYS A 211 -4.51 -1.73 -16.68
C LYS A 211 -5.63 -2.70 -16.37
N ILE A 212 -5.96 -2.83 -15.11
CA ILE A 212 -7.12 -3.57 -14.60
C ILE A 212 -7.84 -2.73 -13.57
N SER A 213 -9.14 -2.95 -13.42
CA SER A 213 -9.97 -2.27 -12.43
C SER A 213 -9.73 -2.83 -11.02
N THR A 214 -10.11 -2.07 -10.00
CA THR A 214 -10.13 -2.53 -8.59
C THR A 214 -11.01 -3.77 -8.42
N ALA A 215 -12.11 -3.88 -9.17
CA ALA A 215 -12.99 -5.05 -9.11
C ALA A 215 -12.29 -6.32 -9.63
N GLU A 216 -11.50 -6.23 -10.71
CA GLU A 216 -10.72 -7.35 -11.24
C GLU A 216 -9.62 -7.78 -10.29
N GLU A 217 -8.91 -6.83 -9.65
CA GLU A 217 -7.90 -7.12 -8.61
C GLU A 217 -8.52 -7.84 -7.41
N HIS A 218 -9.65 -7.33 -6.87
CA HIS A 218 -10.35 -7.94 -5.75
C HIS A 218 -10.92 -9.32 -6.09
N MET A 219 -11.41 -9.52 -7.31
CA MET A 219 -11.86 -10.82 -7.79
C MET A 219 -10.69 -11.82 -7.82
N ALA A 220 -9.55 -11.43 -8.37
CA ALA A 220 -8.35 -12.28 -8.42
C ALA A 220 -7.86 -12.66 -7.01
N THR A 221 -7.78 -11.69 -6.11
CA THR A 221 -7.40 -11.90 -4.70
C THR A 221 -8.37 -12.85 -3.99
N SER A 222 -9.68 -12.66 -4.17
CA SER A 222 -10.71 -13.53 -3.61
C SER A 222 -10.63 -14.95 -4.16
N MET A 223 -10.35 -15.11 -5.46
CA MET A 223 -10.15 -16.42 -6.08
C MET A 223 -8.95 -17.15 -5.49
N VAL A 224 -7.82 -16.47 -5.30
CA VAL A 224 -6.63 -17.07 -4.66
C VAL A 224 -6.95 -17.53 -3.25
N GLY A 225 -7.66 -16.74 -2.45
CA GLY A 225 -8.12 -17.17 -1.13
C GLY A 225 -8.94 -18.45 -1.16
N ARG A 226 -9.87 -18.59 -2.10
CA ARG A 226 -10.68 -19.79 -2.30
C ARG A 226 -9.86 -21.00 -2.77
N ILE A 227 -8.87 -20.78 -3.66
CA ILE A 227 -7.95 -21.84 -4.11
C ILE A 227 -7.13 -22.37 -2.94
N LEU A 228 -6.54 -21.47 -2.13
CA LEU A 228 -5.78 -21.85 -0.94
C LEU A 228 -6.64 -22.62 0.06
N ALA A 229 -7.87 -22.17 0.32
CA ALA A 229 -8.81 -22.87 1.19
C ALA A 229 -9.14 -24.29 0.65
N GLY A 230 -9.32 -24.44 -0.65
CA GLY A 230 -9.56 -25.74 -1.29
C GLY A 230 -8.36 -26.70 -1.25
N LEU A 231 -7.14 -26.17 -1.26
CA LEU A 231 -5.91 -26.96 -1.20
C LEU A 231 -5.43 -27.20 0.24
N TYR A 232 -5.98 -26.49 1.23
CA TYR A 232 -5.49 -26.53 2.61
C TYR A 232 -5.39 -27.94 3.20
N ALA A 233 -6.39 -28.80 2.95
CA ALA A 233 -6.40 -30.18 3.44
C ALA A 233 -5.32 -31.07 2.81
N ARG A 234 -4.71 -30.64 1.69
CA ARG A 234 -3.65 -31.35 0.97
C ARG A 234 -2.25 -30.87 1.38
N LEU A 235 -2.16 -29.78 2.14
CA LEU A 235 -0.87 -29.25 2.57
C LEU A 235 -0.26 -30.14 3.67
N PRO A 236 1.05 -30.43 3.62
CA PRO A 236 1.72 -31.17 4.67
C PRO A 236 1.75 -30.35 5.96
N VAL A 237 1.26 -30.91 7.05
CA VAL A 237 1.28 -30.28 8.37
C VAL A 237 2.48 -30.82 9.16
N SER A 238 3.43 -29.92 9.45
CA SER A 238 4.56 -30.24 10.33
C SER A 238 4.13 -30.26 11.80
N PRO A 239 4.79 -31.05 12.66
CA PRO A 239 4.53 -31.02 14.10
C PRO A 239 4.75 -29.62 14.69
N ALA A 240 3.88 -29.23 15.64
CA ALA A 240 3.94 -27.94 16.32
C ALA A 240 5.09 -27.91 17.36
N ASN A 241 6.33 -27.73 16.90
CA ASN A 241 7.54 -27.80 17.74
C ASN A 241 8.36 -26.48 17.75
N ARG A 242 7.87 -25.41 17.14
CA ARG A 242 8.59 -24.12 17.03
C ARG A 242 7.89 -22.94 17.72
N GLY A 243 6.98 -23.23 18.66
CA GLY A 243 6.23 -22.18 19.36
C GLY A 243 4.90 -21.83 18.70
N ARG A 244 4.34 -20.68 19.05
CA ARG A 244 3.08 -20.15 18.54
C ARG A 244 3.28 -18.81 17.90
N ALA A 245 2.66 -18.57 16.76
CA ALA A 245 2.59 -17.26 16.11
C ALA A 245 1.10 -16.85 16.02
N VAL A 246 0.85 -15.56 16.20
CA VAL A 246 -0.46 -14.95 15.95
C VAL A 246 -0.30 -14.08 14.72
N VAL A 247 -1.13 -14.31 13.72
CA VAL A 247 -1.21 -13.47 12.52
C VAL A 247 -2.49 -12.67 12.63
N THR A 248 -2.35 -11.33 12.51
CA THR A 248 -3.49 -10.40 12.50
C THR A 248 -3.51 -9.67 11.16
N SER A 249 -4.70 -9.37 10.65
CA SER A 249 -4.95 -8.54 9.48
C SER A 249 -5.51 -7.20 9.90
#